data_1c727787f3132637a3969fc3b2e602d1
#
_entry.id   1c727787f3132637a3969fc3b2e602d1
#
_cell.length_a   1.000
_cell.length_b   1.000
_cell.length_c   1.000
_cell.angle_alpha   90.00
_cell.angle_beta   90.00
_cell.angle_gamma   90.00
#
_symmetry.space_group_name_H-M   'P 1'
#
loop_
_entity.id
_entity.type
_entity.pdbx_description
1 polymer ?
#
loop_
_entity_poly.entity_id
_entity_poly.type
_entity_poly.pdbx_seq_one_letter_code
_entity_poly.pdbx_strand_id
1 'polypeptide(L)'
;APTSVRAGDAILLSGDLGRHGMAIMAAREGLTFESQIESDCAPLTDLVFSLLDAGIEVHCLRDLTRGGLASTLVEIAQASGLHIHVDEKSIPVREDVRGACEILGLDPMYVANEGRFAAFVAAKDAERALAILRAQEAGSGAVMIGEVQPTADRMVTMRSMIGANRIVDMISGEQLPRIC
;
A
#
# COMPACT_ATOMS: atom_id res chain seq x y z
N ALA A 1 14.79 1.25 -6.66
CA ALA A 1 14.57 2.70 -6.63
C ALA A 1 13.33 3.05 -7.45
N PRO A 2 12.57 4.13 -7.17
CA PRO A 2 11.39 4.51 -7.95
C PRO A 2 11.64 4.61 -9.46
N THR A 3 12.81 5.11 -9.85
CA THR A 3 13.24 5.21 -11.26
C THR A 3 13.60 3.86 -11.92
N SER A 4 13.67 2.77 -11.14
CA SER A 4 13.95 1.43 -11.67
C SER A 4 12.69 0.63 -12.01
N VAL A 5 11.51 1.17 -11.71
CA VAL A 5 10.21 0.56 -12.04
C VAL A 5 10.03 0.47 -13.55
N ARG A 6 9.46 -0.63 -14.02
CA ARG A 6 9.30 -0.95 -15.45
C ARG A 6 7.84 -1.25 -15.79
N ALA A 7 7.48 -0.98 -17.03
CA ALA A 7 6.20 -1.43 -17.58
C ALA A 7 6.08 -2.96 -17.47
N GLY A 8 4.94 -3.43 -17.02
CA GLY A 8 4.67 -4.84 -16.76
C GLY A 8 5.06 -5.32 -15.36
N ASP A 9 5.62 -4.46 -14.51
CA ASP A 9 5.86 -4.83 -13.11
C ASP A 9 4.55 -5.10 -12.38
N ALA A 10 4.51 -6.17 -11.61
CA ALA A 10 3.45 -6.45 -10.67
C ALA A 10 3.67 -5.63 -9.39
N ILE A 11 2.57 -5.16 -8.81
CA ILE A 11 2.58 -4.39 -7.57
C ILE A 11 2.04 -5.25 -6.45
N LEU A 12 2.91 -5.56 -5.49
CA LEU A 12 2.58 -6.35 -4.31
C LEU A 12 2.46 -5.44 -3.10
N LEU A 13 1.45 -5.71 -2.26
CA LEU A 13 1.25 -5.06 -0.97
C LEU A 13 1.49 -6.10 0.13
N SER A 14 2.30 -5.80 1.13
CA SER A 14 2.71 -6.76 2.16
C SER A 14 1.63 -7.13 3.18
N GLY A 15 0.50 -6.43 3.19
CA GLY A 15 -0.62 -6.72 4.09
C GLY A 15 -1.73 -5.68 4.01
N ASP A 16 -2.58 -5.63 5.03
CA ASP A 16 -3.71 -4.72 5.14
C ASP A 16 -3.31 -3.26 5.40
N LEU A 17 -4.20 -2.32 5.07
CA LEU A 17 -3.97 -0.88 5.21
C LEU A 17 -4.71 -0.25 6.40
N GLY A 18 -4.14 0.82 6.92
CA GLY A 18 -4.79 1.83 7.75
C GLY A 18 -4.80 1.55 9.25
N ARG A 19 -4.30 0.40 9.72
CA ARG A 19 -4.35 0.07 11.17
C ARG A 19 -3.56 1.05 12.03
N HIS A 20 -2.33 1.38 11.64
CA HIS A 20 -1.50 2.29 12.44
C HIS A 20 -2.18 3.66 12.59
N GLY A 21 -2.53 4.28 11.46
CA GLY A 21 -3.15 5.61 11.50
C GLY A 21 -4.44 5.64 12.32
N MET A 22 -5.31 4.62 12.19
CA MET A 22 -6.55 4.55 12.96
C MET A 22 -6.29 4.29 14.45
N ALA A 23 -5.31 3.45 14.82
CA ALA A 23 -4.92 3.23 16.21
C ALA A 23 -4.43 4.53 16.87
N ILE A 24 -3.61 5.31 16.18
CA ILE A 24 -3.11 6.59 16.68
C ILE A 24 -4.23 7.64 16.78
N MET A 25 -5.10 7.73 15.78
CA MET A 25 -6.25 8.65 15.80
C MET A 25 -7.20 8.32 16.96
N ALA A 26 -7.52 7.04 17.17
CA ALA A 26 -8.34 6.60 18.30
C ALA A 26 -7.73 7.04 19.64
N ALA A 27 -6.41 6.84 19.82
CA ALA A 27 -5.71 7.21 21.04
C ALA A 27 -5.67 8.72 21.28
N ARG A 28 -5.46 9.52 20.23
CA ARG A 28 -5.37 10.99 20.31
C ARG A 28 -6.70 11.67 20.56
N GLU A 29 -7.73 11.23 19.85
CA GLU A 29 -9.06 11.83 19.90
C GLU A 29 -9.95 11.21 21.00
N GLY A 30 -9.45 10.25 21.75
CA GLY A 30 -10.21 9.55 22.79
C GLY A 30 -11.40 8.76 22.21
N LEU A 31 -11.29 8.32 20.95
CA LEU A 31 -12.35 7.58 20.27
C LEU A 31 -12.35 6.13 20.75
N THR A 32 -13.52 5.65 21.14
CA THR A 32 -13.75 4.24 21.43
C THR A 32 -14.51 3.61 20.28
N PHE A 33 -13.85 2.70 19.55
CA PHE A 33 -14.49 1.86 18.56
C PHE A 33 -14.99 0.56 19.21
N GLU A 34 -15.92 -0.13 18.58
CA GLU A 34 -16.46 -1.41 19.07
C GLU A 34 -15.36 -2.48 19.22
N SER A 35 -14.30 -2.41 18.40
CA SER A 35 -13.12 -3.25 18.50
C SER A 35 -11.87 -2.40 18.69
N GLN A 36 -10.89 -2.91 19.44
CA GLN A 36 -9.60 -2.28 19.56
C GLN A 36 -8.80 -2.49 18.25
N ILE A 37 -8.48 -1.39 17.57
CA ILE A 37 -7.61 -1.40 16.40
C ILE A 37 -6.16 -1.32 16.88
N GLU A 38 -5.40 -2.40 16.67
CA GLU A 38 -3.98 -2.45 16.98
C GLU A 38 -3.16 -1.96 15.78
N SER A 39 -2.07 -1.23 16.07
CA SER A 39 -1.11 -0.78 15.06
C SER A 39 -0.53 -1.98 14.29
N ASP A 40 -0.23 -1.76 13.01
CA ASP A 40 0.49 -2.71 12.15
C ASP A 40 2.02 -2.62 12.29
N CYS A 41 2.52 -1.83 13.22
CA CYS A 41 3.96 -1.63 13.41
C CYS A 41 4.68 -2.98 13.54
N ALA A 42 5.60 -3.24 12.61
CA ALA A 42 6.34 -4.49 12.55
C ALA A 42 7.69 -4.29 11.83
N PRO A 43 8.74 -5.06 12.21
CA PRO A 43 9.99 -5.07 11.47
C PRO A 43 9.76 -5.72 10.09
N LEU A 44 10.26 -5.04 9.03
CA LEU A 44 10.09 -5.50 7.64
C LEU A 44 11.36 -6.13 7.06
N THR A 45 12.44 -6.14 7.81
CA THR A 45 13.78 -6.57 7.38
C THR A 45 13.76 -7.99 6.83
N ASP A 46 13.16 -8.93 7.55
CA ASP A 46 13.13 -10.34 7.16
C ASP A 46 12.30 -10.57 5.89
N LEU A 47 11.18 -9.86 5.74
CA LEU A 47 10.36 -9.89 4.52
C LEU A 47 11.15 -9.41 3.31
N VAL A 48 11.88 -8.30 3.46
CA VAL A 48 12.68 -7.73 2.37
C VAL A 48 13.82 -8.66 2.00
N PHE A 49 14.58 -9.13 2.97
CA PHE A 49 15.72 -10.05 2.69
C PHE A 49 15.26 -11.37 2.09
N SER A 50 14.13 -11.92 2.50
CA SER A 50 13.63 -13.17 1.92
C SER A 50 13.33 -13.05 0.41
N LEU A 51 12.86 -11.88 -0.05
CA LEU A 51 12.68 -11.63 -1.48
C LEU A 51 14.02 -11.56 -2.21
N LEU A 52 14.99 -10.83 -1.65
CA LEU A 52 16.31 -10.61 -2.25
C LEU A 52 17.13 -11.91 -2.28
N ASP A 53 17.16 -12.66 -1.19
CA ASP A 53 17.88 -13.93 -1.08
C ASP A 53 17.31 -15.02 -2.00
N ALA A 54 16.00 -14.97 -2.25
CA ALA A 54 15.35 -15.83 -3.23
C ALA A 54 15.60 -15.41 -4.69
N GLY A 55 16.31 -14.30 -4.93
CA GLY A 55 16.60 -13.80 -6.26
C GLY A 55 15.35 -13.27 -7.00
N ILE A 56 14.38 -12.75 -6.29
CA ILE A 56 13.25 -12.02 -6.88
C ILE A 56 13.77 -10.74 -7.54
N GLU A 57 13.41 -10.52 -8.79
CA GLU A 57 13.74 -9.27 -9.50
C GLU A 57 12.88 -8.12 -8.99
N VAL A 58 13.38 -7.46 -7.92
CA VAL A 58 12.71 -6.33 -7.26
C VAL A 58 13.21 -5.02 -7.84
N HIS A 59 12.33 -4.23 -8.46
CA HIS A 59 12.66 -2.94 -9.05
C HIS A 59 12.50 -1.78 -8.04
N CYS A 60 11.48 -1.85 -7.18
CA CYS A 60 11.25 -0.86 -6.13
C CYS A 60 10.63 -1.50 -4.89
N LEU A 61 11.04 -1.03 -3.73
CA LEU A 61 10.41 -1.26 -2.43
C LEU A 61 10.19 0.09 -1.79
N ARG A 62 9.01 0.33 -1.24
CA ARG A 62 8.67 1.56 -0.56
C ARG A 62 7.75 1.29 0.62
N ASP A 63 8.10 1.79 1.79
CA ASP A 63 7.23 1.84 2.96
C ASP A 63 6.01 2.76 2.73
N LEU A 64 4.94 2.51 3.47
CA LEU A 64 3.65 3.17 3.28
C LEU A 64 3.33 4.12 4.44
N THR A 65 4.31 4.86 4.91
CA THR A 65 4.21 5.76 6.06
C THR A 65 3.35 7.00 5.73
N ARG A 66 3.92 8.17 5.60
CA ARG A 66 3.16 9.40 5.32
C ARG A 66 2.42 9.36 4.00
N GLY A 67 1.12 9.68 4.04
CA GLY A 67 0.25 9.69 2.85
C GLY A 67 -0.13 8.30 2.34
N GLY A 68 0.27 7.25 3.07
CA GLY A 68 -0.14 5.87 2.84
C GLY A 68 0.25 5.31 1.48
N LEU A 69 -0.54 4.37 0.99
CA LEU A 69 -0.34 3.75 -0.32
C LEU A 69 -0.53 4.75 -1.46
N ALA A 70 -1.51 5.65 -1.36
CA ALA A 70 -1.82 6.61 -2.43
C ALA A 70 -0.62 7.50 -2.77
N SER A 71 -0.04 8.17 -1.76
CA SER A 71 1.13 9.03 -1.97
C SER A 71 2.33 8.26 -2.50
N THR A 72 2.56 7.06 -1.98
CA THR A 72 3.63 6.17 -2.45
C THR A 72 3.50 5.84 -3.93
N LEU A 73 2.30 5.45 -4.39
CA LEU A 73 2.07 5.12 -5.80
C LEU A 73 2.24 6.34 -6.70
N VAL A 74 1.74 7.51 -6.29
CA VAL A 74 1.88 8.77 -7.05
C VAL A 74 3.34 9.19 -7.17
N GLU A 75 4.11 9.16 -6.07
CA GLU A 75 5.55 9.47 -6.09
C GLU A 75 6.31 8.54 -7.05
N ILE A 76 5.98 7.25 -7.05
CA ILE A 76 6.61 6.25 -7.92
C ILE A 76 6.22 6.47 -9.39
N ALA A 77 4.94 6.73 -9.68
CA ALA A 77 4.48 7.04 -11.04
C ALA A 77 5.18 8.28 -11.60
N GLN A 78 5.31 9.34 -10.79
CA GLN A 78 6.02 10.56 -11.18
C GLN A 78 7.51 10.32 -11.43
N ALA A 79 8.17 9.54 -10.56
CA ALA A 79 9.60 9.27 -10.66
C ALA A 79 9.96 8.30 -11.80
N SER A 80 9.14 7.27 -12.03
CA SER A 80 9.34 6.30 -13.12
C SER A 80 8.92 6.84 -14.48
N GLY A 81 8.00 7.81 -14.49
CA GLY A 81 7.41 8.32 -15.73
C GLY A 81 6.28 7.46 -16.29
N LEU A 82 5.87 6.39 -15.59
CA LEU A 82 4.92 5.38 -16.06
C LEU A 82 3.54 5.53 -15.40
N HIS A 83 2.56 4.85 -15.98
CA HIS A 83 1.23 4.74 -15.41
C HIS A 83 1.13 3.57 -14.44
N ILE A 84 0.53 3.79 -13.29
CA ILE A 84 0.24 2.74 -12.30
C ILE A 84 -1.26 2.49 -12.27
N HIS A 85 -1.66 1.22 -12.38
CA HIS A 85 -3.05 0.81 -12.24
C HIS A 85 -3.23 -0.18 -11.10
N VAL A 86 -4.16 0.10 -10.18
CA VAL A 86 -4.48 -0.77 -9.05
C VAL A 86 -5.98 -1.09 -9.01
N ASP A 87 -6.34 -2.20 -8.36
CA ASP A 87 -7.73 -2.62 -8.15
C ASP A 87 -8.08 -2.53 -6.66
N GLU A 88 -9.06 -1.69 -6.32
CA GLU A 88 -9.52 -1.48 -4.95
C GLU A 88 -9.96 -2.77 -4.27
N LYS A 89 -10.56 -3.70 -5.03
CA LYS A 89 -11.00 -5.01 -4.51
C LYS A 89 -9.86 -5.88 -4.00
N SER A 90 -8.66 -5.68 -4.55
CA SER A 90 -7.46 -6.43 -4.19
C SER A 90 -6.72 -5.83 -2.99
N ILE A 91 -7.10 -4.63 -2.54
CA ILE A 91 -6.45 -3.93 -1.43
C ILE A 91 -7.15 -4.32 -0.12
N PRO A 92 -6.49 -5.06 0.78
CA PRO A 92 -7.10 -5.49 2.02
C PRO A 92 -7.18 -4.33 3.03
N VAL A 93 -8.38 -4.07 3.49
CA VAL A 93 -8.68 -3.15 4.59
C VAL A 93 -9.62 -3.89 5.55
N ARG A 94 -9.24 -4.00 6.81
CA ARG A 94 -10.08 -4.65 7.82
C ARG A 94 -11.39 -3.88 7.99
N GLU A 95 -12.46 -4.59 8.31
CA GLU A 95 -13.79 -4.01 8.44
C GLU A 95 -13.87 -2.93 9.53
N ASP A 96 -13.22 -3.17 10.68
CA ASP A 96 -13.12 -2.19 11.77
C ASP A 96 -12.35 -0.91 11.37
N VAL A 97 -11.27 -1.06 10.59
CA VAL A 97 -10.50 0.07 10.04
C VAL A 97 -11.33 0.83 9.01
N ARG A 98 -12.05 0.12 8.14
CA ARG A 98 -12.94 0.75 7.15
C ARG A 98 -14.04 1.56 7.82
N GLY A 99 -14.70 0.99 8.83
CA GLY A 99 -15.73 1.69 9.61
C GLY A 99 -15.18 2.91 10.33
N ALA A 100 -13.99 2.82 10.92
CA ALA A 100 -13.33 3.96 11.56
C ALA A 100 -13.01 5.09 10.55
N CYS A 101 -12.51 4.73 9.36
CA CYS A 101 -12.23 5.68 8.28
C CYS A 101 -13.52 6.36 7.79
N GLU A 102 -14.61 5.62 7.63
CA GLU A 102 -15.92 6.18 7.22
C GLU A 102 -16.44 7.20 8.23
N ILE A 103 -16.37 6.88 9.53
CA ILE A 103 -16.80 7.80 10.60
C ILE A 103 -15.97 9.10 10.58
N LEU A 104 -14.68 9.00 10.30
CA LEU A 104 -13.75 10.13 10.30
C LEU A 104 -13.68 10.85 8.94
N GLY A 105 -14.35 10.37 7.90
CA GLY A 105 -14.28 10.92 6.55
C GLY A 105 -12.92 10.74 5.89
N LEU A 106 -12.20 9.65 6.23
CA LEU A 106 -10.86 9.34 5.71
C LEU A 106 -10.91 8.21 4.67
N ASP A 107 -10.01 8.26 3.69
CA ASP A 107 -9.80 7.16 2.75
C ASP A 107 -8.61 6.31 3.25
N PRO A 108 -8.78 4.99 3.47
CA PRO A 108 -7.71 4.10 3.92
C PRO A 108 -6.44 4.13 3.05
N MET A 109 -6.58 4.47 1.77
CA MET A 109 -5.45 4.61 0.84
C MET A 109 -4.42 5.66 1.28
N TYR A 110 -4.85 6.67 2.04
CA TYR A 110 -4.01 7.79 2.48
C TYR A 110 -3.58 7.66 3.94
N VAL A 111 -4.07 6.66 4.65
CA VAL A 111 -3.76 6.44 6.07
C VAL A 111 -2.37 5.83 6.22
N ALA A 112 -1.58 6.35 7.17
CA ALA A 112 -0.23 5.90 7.44
C ALA A 112 -0.18 4.45 7.97
N ASN A 113 0.85 3.71 7.56
CA ASN A 113 1.16 2.36 7.99
C ASN A 113 2.63 2.30 8.43
N GLU A 114 2.95 1.57 9.50
CA GLU A 114 4.31 1.47 10.04
C GLU A 114 4.92 0.07 9.92
N GLY A 115 4.16 -0.88 9.39
CA GLY A 115 4.58 -2.26 9.16
C GLY A 115 4.16 -2.77 7.77
N ARG A 116 4.05 -1.88 6.78
CA ARG A 116 3.64 -2.23 5.42
C ARG A 116 4.54 -1.61 4.37
N PHE A 117 4.72 -2.33 3.26
CA PHE A 117 5.41 -1.82 2.07
C PHE A 117 4.70 -2.25 0.78
N ALA A 118 4.95 -1.49 -0.27
CA ALA A 118 4.67 -1.89 -1.64
C ALA A 118 5.96 -2.34 -2.33
N ALA A 119 5.89 -3.46 -3.06
CA ALA A 119 6.98 -3.99 -3.87
C ALA A 119 6.58 -4.00 -5.34
N PHE A 120 7.46 -3.48 -6.18
CA PHE A 120 7.36 -3.53 -7.64
C PHE A 120 8.34 -4.60 -8.12
N VAL A 121 7.81 -5.70 -8.64
CA VAL A 121 8.58 -6.86 -9.03
C VAL A 121 8.31 -7.23 -10.48
N ALA A 122 9.29 -7.84 -11.15
CA ALA A 122 9.06 -8.38 -12.50
C ALA A 122 7.88 -9.35 -12.49
N ALA A 123 6.96 -9.23 -13.47
CA ALA A 123 5.73 -10.04 -13.54
C ALA A 123 5.97 -11.55 -13.41
N LYS A 124 7.08 -12.04 -13.99
CA LYS A 124 7.48 -13.46 -13.91
C LYS A 124 7.73 -13.96 -12.48
N ASP A 125 8.08 -13.07 -11.58
CA ASP A 125 8.42 -13.38 -10.19
C ASP A 125 7.25 -13.12 -9.20
N ALA A 126 6.15 -12.52 -9.65
CA ALA A 126 5.07 -12.04 -8.78
C ALA A 126 4.48 -13.13 -7.88
N GLU A 127 4.10 -14.27 -8.44
CA GLU A 127 3.52 -15.39 -7.67
C GLU A 127 4.54 -16.00 -6.68
N ARG A 128 5.81 -16.11 -7.09
CA ARG A 128 6.88 -16.60 -6.23
C ARG A 128 7.15 -15.62 -5.08
N ALA A 129 7.16 -14.32 -5.37
CA ALA A 129 7.32 -13.29 -4.36
C ALA A 129 6.17 -13.30 -3.35
N LEU A 130 4.92 -13.42 -3.81
CA LEU A 130 3.76 -13.57 -2.92
C LEU A 130 3.87 -14.80 -2.01
N ALA A 131 4.26 -15.95 -2.56
CA ALA A 131 4.43 -17.17 -1.77
C ALA A 131 5.49 -16.99 -0.68
N ILE A 132 6.62 -16.32 -0.99
CA ILE A 132 7.69 -16.02 -0.03
C ILE A 132 7.19 -15.10 1.09
N LEU A 133 6.49 -14.02 0.74
CA LEU A 133 5.95 -13.09 1.72
C LEU A 133 4.94 -13.77 2.65
N ARG A 134 4.00 -14.53 2.08
CA ARG A 134 2.93 -15.22 2.82
C ARG A 134 3.44 -16.33 3.74
N ALA A 135 4.63 -16.85 3.51
CA ALA A 135 5.26 -17.83 4.39
C ALA A 135 5.71 -17.26 5.74
N GLN A 136 5.71 -15.93 5.89
CA GLN A 136 6.09 -15.23 7.11
C GLN A 136 4.87 -14.54 7.75
N GLU A 137 4.82 -14.51 9.07
CA GLU A 137 3.70 -13.96 9.82
C GLU A 137 3.38 -12.50 9.41
N ALA A 138 4.38 -11.63 9.36
CA ALA A 138 4.21 -10.22 9.01
C ALA A 138 3.74 -10.00 7.56
N GLY A 139 3.97 -10.97 6.67
CA GLY A 139 3.58 -10.95 5.26
C GLY A 139 2.42 -11.88 4.91
N SER A 140 1.79 -12.55 5.88
CA SER A 140 0.73 -13.55 5.65
C SER A 140 -0.46 -13.00 4.86
N GLY A 141 -0.74 -11.70 4.98
CA GLY A 141 -1.77 -10.98 4.23
C GLY A 141 -1.31 -10.36 2.91
N ALA A 142 -0.13 -10.72 2.39
CA ALA A 142 0.39 -10.13 1.16
C ALA A 142 -0.49 -10.46 -0.06
N VAL A 143 -0.68 -9.47 -0.92
CA VAL A 143 -1.54 -9.55 -2.12
C VAL A 143 -0.92 -8.80 -3.30
N MET A 144 -1.31 -9.18 -4.51
CA MET A 144 -1.06 -8.38 -5.70
C MET A 144 -2.22 -7.41 -5.88
N ILE A 145 -1.92 -6.12 -5.99
CA ILE A 145 -2.92 -5.05 -6.04
C ILE A 145 -3.05 -4.39 -7.42
N GLY A 146 -2.12 -4.65 -8.33
CA GLY A 146 -2.13 -4.02 -9.65
C GLY A 146 -0.85 -4.22 -10.43
N GLU A 147 -0.66 -3.39 -11.43
CA GLU A 147 0.45 -3.46 -12.38
C GLU A 147 0.90 -2.07 -12.86
N VAL A 148 2.11 -2.01 -13.39
CA VAL A 148 2.65 -0.85 -14.07
C VAL A 148 2.37 -0.96 -15.56
N GLN A 149 1.66 0.02 -16.12
CA GLN A 149 1.30 0.04 -17.54
C GLN A 149 2.34 0.78 -18.39
N PRO A 150 2.44 0.48 -19.70
CA PRO A 150 3.46 1.09 -20.58
C PRO A 150 3.18 2.55 -20.96
N THR A 151 2.08 3.13 -20.47
CA THR A 151 1.69 4.51 -20.75
C THR A 151 2.57 5.48 -19.96
N ALA A 152 3.13 6.49 -20.65
CA ALA A 152 4.06 7.46 -20.04
C ALA A 152 3.34 8.76 -19.62
N ASP A 153 2.28 8.65 -18.83
CA ASP A 153 1.46 9.78 -18.37
C ASP A 153 1.68 10.16 -16.90
N ARG A 154 2.47 9.35 -16.17
CA ARG A 154 2.79 9.56 -14.74
C ARG A 154 1.57 9.57 -13.82
N MET A 155 0.51 8.89 -14.21
CA MET A 155 -0.74 8.87 -13.46
C MET A 155 -0.88 7.58 -12.65
N VAL A 156 -1.71 7.67 -11.62
CA VAL A 156 -2.20 6.50 -10.89
C VAL A 156 -3.70 6.43 -11.07
N THR A 157 -4.19 5.28 -11.53
CA THR A 157 -5.63 5.00 -11.59
C THR A 157 -5.98 3.81 -10.73
N MET A 158 -7.17 3.85 -10.15
CA MET A 158 -7.72 2.76 -9.35
C MET A 158 -9.08 2.36 -9.89
N ARG A 159 -9.26 1.06 -10.14
CA ARG A 159 -10.59 0.51 -10.40
C ARG A 159 -11.33 0.40 -9.07
N SER A 160 -12.43 1.14 -8.94
CA SER A 160 -13.26 1.15 -7.75
C SER A 160 -14.03 -0.16 -7.55
N MET A 161 -14.60 -0.34 -6.35
CA MET A 161 -15.46 -1.49 -6.02
C MET A 161 -16.63 -1.70 -6.98
N ILE A 162 -17.14 -0.62 -7.59
CA ILE A 162 -18.23 -0.66 -8.57
C ILE A 162 -17.73 -0.76 -10.02
N GLY A 163 -16.42 -0.88 -10.24
CA GLY A 163 -15.81 -1.07 -11.56
C GLY A 163 -15.48 0.21 -12.34
N ALA A 164 -15.75 1.39 -11.79
CA ALA A 164 -15.35 2.66 -12.39
C ALA A 164 -13.87 2.97 -12.10
N ASN A 165 -13.15 3.54 -13.05
CA ASN A 165 -11.80 4.02 -12.81
C ASN A 165 -11.82 5.43 -12.19
N ARG A 166 -11.03 5.63 -11.15
CA ARG A 166 -10.76 6.94 -10.56
C ARG A 166 -9.25 7.25 -10.58
N ILE A 167 -8.91 8.51 -10.68
CA ILE A 167 -7.53 8.95 -10.51
C ILE A 167 -7.21 8.96 -9.02
N VAL A 168 -6.03 8.46 -8.67
CA VAL A 168 -5.44 8.59 -7.33
C VAL A 168 -4.40 9.70 -7.41
N ASP A 169 -4.57 10.74 -6.60
CA ASP A 169 -3.72 11.93 -6.61
C ASP A 169 -3.08 12.16 -5.24
N MET A 170 -2.10 13.03 -5.17
CA MET A 170 -1.56 13.49 -3.88
C MET A 170 -2.64 14.24 -3.10
N ILE A 171 -2.70 14.01 -1.80
CA ILE A 171 -3.58 14.84 -0.96
C ILE A 171 -3.08 16.29 -1.02
N SER A 172 -3.94 17.18 -1.47
CA SER A 172 -3.75 18.62 -1.35
C SER A 172 -4.34 19.10 -0.03
N GLY A 173 -3.48 19.46 0.92
CA GLY A 173 -3.87 19.96 2.25
C GLY A 173 -3.61 18.97 3.39
N GLU A 174 -3.63 19.48 4.62
CA GLU A 174 -3.48 18.67 5.85
C GLU A 174 -4.81 17.96 6.15
N GLN A 175 -5.08 16.83 5.51
CA GLN A 175 -6.28 16.03 5.82
C GLN A 175 -6.06 15.07 7.00
N LEU A 176 -4.81 14.76 7.32
CA LEU A 176 -4.46 13.93 8.47
C LEU A 176 -3.52 14.72 9.39
N PRO A 177 -3.78 14.73 10.71
CA PRO A 177 -2.80 15.24 11.64
C PRO A 177 -1.48 14.45 11.47
N ARG A 178 -0.34 15.12 11.67
CA ARG A 178 0.97 14.46 11.63
C ARG A 178 0.98 13.32 12.63
N ILE A 179 0.96 12.10 12.13
CA ILE A 179 0.85 10.87 12.92
C ILE A 179 2.23 10.33 13.28
N CYS A 180 3.25 10.75 12.52
CA CYS A 180 4.65 10.38 12.73
C CYS A 180 5.51 11.62 12.93
#